data_b8940c8262b3525d149fe16ce8373d31
#
_entry.id   b8940c8262b3525d149fe16ce8373d31
#
_cell.length_a   1.000
_cell.length_b   1.000
_cell.length_c   1.000
_cell.angle_alpha   90.00
_cell.angle_beta   90.00
_cell.angle_gamma   90.00
#
_symmetry.space_group_name_H-M   'P 1'
#
loop_
_entity.id
_entity.type
_entity.pdbx_description
1 polymer ?
#
loop_
_entity_poly.entity_id
_entity_poly.type
_entity_poly.pdbx_seq_one_letter_code
_entity_poly.pdbx_strand_id
1 'polypeptide(L)'
;MSDENKKVVSEEQQTPAQVQIVDQTNPETTQTINEENAAEVAVETVESVFDQEIDYNTKSLKELVDLFNQLLETENHQVIYKNAEVIKATFYKTLKKEKIAGGYAVVENPVLESDVAGEDLQNELSQNPFQDIENEFKSIYSKYKSLRATFVQEQEKKKEDNYKEKLAIIEELKTLIEKQDDPNKTFPEFRNLQNKWRSVGPVPQANHADIYNTYKLYEEKFYDYVKISKDLRDLDFKKNLDVKLALCQKAEDLINEDNVV
;
A
#
# COMPACT_ATOMS: atom_id res chain seq x y z
N MET A 1 -57.53 -33.26 19.67
CA MET A 1 -57.69 -32.98 21.11
C MET A 1 -56.49 -32.23 21.56
N SER A 2 -56.74 -31.00 21.61
CA SER A 2 -56.69 -30.03 22.72
C SER A 2 -55.26 -29.50 22.90
N ASP A 3 -54.96 -28.30 22.41
CA ASP A 3 -55.20 -26.96 23.04
C ASP A 3 -54.29 -26.72 24.25
N GLU A 4 -53.62 -25.78 24.23
CA GLU A 4 -53.58 -24.32 24.59
C GLU A 4 -52.26 -24.01 25.29
N ASN A 5 -51.60 -22.92 25.34
CA ASN A 5 -51.94 -21.52 25.22
C ASN A 5 -50.66 -20.66 25.28
N LYS A 6 -50.51 -19.72 24.39
CA LYS A 6 -50.24 -18.29 24.58
C LYS A 6 -49.43 -17.80 25.77
N LYS A 7 -48.30 -17.11 25.52
CA LYS A 7 -48.19 -15.73 25.99
C LYS A 7 -47.15 -14.92 25.21
N VAL A 8 -47.65 -13.94 24.52
CA VAL A 8 -46.94 -12.81 23.91
C VAL A 8 -46.56 -11.84 25.03
N VAL A 9 -45.32 -11.40 25.08
CA VAL A 9 -44.96 -10.15 25.75
C VAL A 9 -44.14 -9.34 24.77
N SER A 10 -44.76 -8.28 24.31
CA SER A 10 -44.19 -7.17 23.58
C SER A 10 -43.36 -6.31 24.55
N GLU A 11 -42.12 -5.98 24.15
CA GLU A 11 -41.39 -4.89 24.77
C GLU A 11 -41.08 -3.80 23.75
N GLU A 12 -41.37 -2.61 24.18
CA GLU A 12 -41.48 -1.36 23.47
C GLU A 12 -40.14 -0.85 22.95
N GLN A 13 -40.19 -0.28 21.76
CA GLN A 13 -39.18 0.59 21.19
C GLN A 13 -39.18 1.92 21.94
N GLN A 14 -38.08 2.30 22.54
CA GLN A 14 -37.79 3.67 22.98
C GLN A 14 -36.85 4.34 22.01
N THR A 15 -37.35 5.27 21.26
CA THR A 15 -36.66 6.31 20.48
C THR A 15 -36.15 7.40 21.46
N PRO A 16 -34.92 7.87 21.36
CA PRO A 16 -34.50 9.09 22.04
C PRO A 16 -34.83 10.33 21.19
N ALA A 17 -35.34 11.32 21.88
CA ALA A 17 -35.87 12.59 21.45
C ALA A 17 -34.89 13.46 20.65
N GLN A 18 -35.42 14.11 19.64
CA GLN A 18 -34.85 15.28 18.97
C GLN A 18 -34.78 16.45 19.95
N VAL A 19 -33.59 17.00 20.15
CA VAL A 19 -33.40 18.30 20.78
C VAL A 19 -33.26 19.34 19.65
N GLN A 20 -34.29 20.15 19.48
CA GLN A 20 -34.22 21.39 18.71
C GLN A 20 -33.38 22.39 19.52
N ILE A 21 -32.34 22.91 18.94
CA ILE A 21 -31.63 24.10 19.43
C ILE A 21 -31.97 25.26 18.49
N VAL A 22 -32.55 26.25 19.10
CA VAL A 22 -33.03 27.50 18.52
C VAL A 22 -31.83 28.38 18.13
N ASP A 23 -31.95 28.94 16.96
CA ASP A 23 -31.17 29.99 16.31
C ASP A 23 -30.94 31.20 17.24
N GLN A 24 -29.72 31.64 17.41
CA GLN A 24 -29.37 33.03 17.76
C GLN A 24 -28.19 33.50 16.90
N THR A 25 -28.54 34.33 15.96
CA THR A 25 -27.70 35.21 15.16
C THR A 25 -26.68 35.99 15.99
N ASN A 26 -25.42 35.96 15.58
CA ASN A 26 -24.50 37.08 15.73
C ASN A 26 -23.50 37.11 14.55
N PRO A 27 -23.40 38.26 13.83
CA PRO A 27 -22.49 38.41 12.70
C PRO A 27 -21.16 38.94 13.19
N GLU A 28 -20.09 38.44 12.59
CA GLU A 28 -18.70 38.87 12.56
C GLU A 28 -17.72 37.76 13.01
N THR A 29 -17.38 36.92 12.03
CA THR A 29 -16.08 36.28 12.07
C THR A 29 -15.55 36.24 10.63
N THR A 30 -14.64 37.13 10.34
CA THR A 30 -13.81 37.14 9.16
C THR A 30 -13.13 35.80 9.05
N GLN A 31 -13.57 34.96 8.11
CA GLN A 31 -12.91 33.70 7.78
C GLN A 31 -11.57 34.04 7.11
N THR A 32 -10.49 33.88 7.83
CA THR A 32 -9.19 33.62 7.24
C THR A 32 -9.30 32.29 6.51
N ILE A 33 -9.44 32.35 5.20
CA ILE A 33 -9.31 31.19 4.31
C ILE A 33 -7.86 30.74 4.45
N ASN A 34 -7.64 29.60 5.10
CA ASN A 34 -6.32 28.97 5.17
C ASN A 34 -5.88 28.64 3.74
N GLU A 35 -4.72 29.13 3.36
CA GLU A 35 -4.06 28.84 2.08
C GLU A 35 -3.88 27.33 1.87
N GLU A 36 -3.76 26.54 2.93
CA GLU A 36 -3.70 25.07 2.89
C GLU A 36 -4.99 24.44 2.31
N ASN A 37 -6.18 24.91 2.71
CA ASN A 37 -7.45 24.37 2.18
C ASN A 37 -7.69 24.73 0.69
N ALA A 38 -7.15 25.87 0.24
CA ALA A 38 -7.23 26.25 -1.16
C ALA A 38 -6.31 25.39 -2.05
N ALA A 39 -5.15 24.97 -1.54
CA ALA A 39 -4.24 24.08 -2.26
C ALA A 39 -4.79 22.65 -2.36
N GLU A 40 -5.39 22.12 -1.30
CA GLU A 40 -5.98 20.77 -1.27
C GLU A 40 -7.19 20.66 -2.20
N VAL A 41 -8.07 21.67 -2.23
CA VAL A 41 -9.21 21.73 -3.16
C VAL A 41 -8.74 21.93 -4.61
N ALA A 42 -7.64 22.65 -4.85
CA ALA A 42 -7.08 22.82 -6.19
C ALA A 42 -6.46 21.51 -6.73
N VAL A 43 -5.78 20.73 -5.89
CA VAL A 43 -5.21 19.41 -6.27
C VAL A 43 -6.31 18.42 -6.61
N GLU A 44 -7.38 18.36 -5.80
CA GLU A 44 -8.52 17.45 -6.02
C GLU A 44 -9.29 17.79 -7.32
N THR A 45 -9.38 19.07 -7.69
CA THR A 45 -10.00 19.50 -8.95
C THR A 45 -9.12 19.20 -10.18
N VAL A 46 -7.81 19.29 -10.07
CA VAL A 46 -6.89 18.99 -11.18
C VAL A 46 -6.81 17.48 -11.44
N GLU A 47 -6.80 16.64 -10.41
CA GLU A 47 -6.86 15.18 -10.56
C GLU A 47 -8.13 14.74 -11.29
N SER A 48 -9.29 15.32 -10.95
CA SER A 48 -10.56 14.99 -11.59
C SER A 48 -10.62 15.35 -13.09
N VAL A 49 -9.84 16.33 -13.54
CA VAL A 49 -9.73 16.70 -14.96
C VAL A 49 -8.97 15.63 -15.76
N PHE A 50 -7.92 15.04 -15.21
CA PHE A 50 -7.12 14.02 -15.89
C PHE A 50 -7.68 12.61 -15.79
N ASP A 51 -8.63 12.34 -14.88
CA ASP A 51 -9.39 11.09 -14.81
C ASP A 51 -10.49 11.01 -15.91
N GLN A 52 -10.91 12.16 -16.45
CA GLN A 52 -11.76 12.20 -17.62
C GLN A 52 -10.92 12.00 -18.89
N GLU A 53 -11.49 11.33 -19.88
CA GLU A 53 -10.82 11.03 -21.15
C GLU A 53 -10.62 12.33 -21.96
N ILE A 54 -9.47 13.01 -21.74
CA ILE A 54 -9.11 14.25 -22.45
C ILE A 54 -8.69 13.88 -23.88
N ASP A 55 -9.35 14.46 -24.89
CA ASP A 55 -8.88 14.35 -26.27
C ASP A 55 -7.74 15.34 -26.55
N TYR A 56 -6.52 14.87 -26.36
CA TYR A 56 -5.30 15.65 -26.61
C TYR A 56 -5.10 16.03 -28.07
N ASN A 57 -5.72 15.32 -29.04
CA ASN A 57 -5.56 15.60 -30.47
C ASN A 57 -6.22 16.91 -30.92
N THR A 58 -7.15 17.43 -30.13
CA THR A 58 -7.84 18.70 -30.42
C THR A 58 -7.10 19.92 -29.87
N LYS A 59 -6.05 19.70 -29.08
CA LYS A 59 -5.31 20.75 -28.36
C LYS A 59 -4.18 21.33 -29.21
N SER A 60 -3.96 22.64 -29.05
CA SER A 60 -2.81 23.35 -29.61
C SER A 60 -1.51 22.98 -28.87
N LEU A 61 -0.35 23.28 -29.49
CA LEU A 61 0.96 23.04 -28.87
C LEU A 61 1.08 23.70 -27.50
N LYS A 62 0.59 24.94 -27.36
CA LYS A 62 0.66 25.67 -26.10
C LYS A 62 -0.24 25.06 -25.02
N GLU A 63 -1.47 24.69 -25.38
CA GLU A 63 -2.38 23.99 -24.46
C GLU A 63 -1.81 22.65 -23.97
N LEU A 64 -1.08 21.91 -24.85
CA LEU A 64 -0.42 20.66 -24.47
C LEU A 64 0.73 20.89 -23.49
N VAL A 65 1.49 21.98 -23.65
CA VAL A 65 2.55 22.41 -22.71
C VAL A 65 1.94 22.77 -21.36
N ASP A 66 0.88 23.59 -21.35
CA ASP A 66 0.20 24.02 -20.13
C ASP A 66 -0.42 22.82 -19.38
N LEU A 67 -1.10 21.91 -20.11
CA LEU A 67 -1.65 20.68 -19.54
C LEU A 67 -0.56 19.77 -18.97
N PHE A 68 0.60 19.70 -19.62
CA PHE A 68 1.70 18.90 -19.10
C PHE A 68 2.31 19.49 -17.83
N ASN A 69 2.41 20.81 -17.73
CA ASN A 69 2.81 21.48 -16.49
C ASN A 69 1.81 21.20 -15.36
N GLN A 70 0.50 21.39 -15.62
CA GLN A 70 -0.55 21.09 -14.64
C GLN A 70 -0.54 19.62 -14.20
N LEU A 71 -0.29 18.70 -15.13
CA LEU A 71 -0.18 17.28 -14.83
C LEU A 71 0.96 16.99 -13.86
N LEU A 72 2.10 17.67 -13.99
CA LEU A 72 3.25 17.49 -13.08
C LEU A 72 3.05 18.12 -11.69
N GLU A 73 2.07 19.02 -11.53
CA GLU A 73 1.68 19.58 -10.24
C GLU A 73 0.76 18.65 -9.45
N THR A 74 0.20 17.61 -10.10
CA THR A 74 -0.59 16.59 -9.41
C THR A 74 0.33 15.67 -8.60
N GLU A 75 -0.12 15.19 -7.45
CA GLU A 75 0.63 14.23 -6.63
C GLU A 75 0.43 12.78 -7.08
N ASN A 76 -0.53 12.54 -7.98
CA ASN A 76 -0.89 11.21 -8.43
C ASN A 76 0.03 10.69 -9.54
N HIS A 77 1.07 9.97 -9.15
CA HIS A 77 2.04 9.42 -10.09
C HIS A 77 1.44 8.50 -11.17
N GLN A 78 0.33 7.79 -10.88
CA GLN A 78 -0.31 6.91 -11.86
C GLN A 78 -0.94 7.73 -12.98
N VAL A 79 -1.63 8.82 -12.65
CA VAL A 79 -2.23 9.77 -13.59
C VAL A 79 -1.14 10.43 -14.44
N ILE A 80 -0.03 10.86 -13.81
CA ILE A 80 1.12 11.44 -14.50
C ILE A 80 1.68 10.45 -15.54
N TYR A 81 1.94 9.20 -15.16
CA TYR A 81 2.56 8.23 -16.08
C TYR A 81 1.65 7.82 -17.22
N LYS A 82 0.34 7.69 -16.98
CA LYS A 82 -0.65 7.38 -18.02
C LYS A 82 -0.73 8.49 -19.07
N ASN A 83 -0.74 9.74 -18.66
CA ASN A 83 -1.00 10.88 -19.54
C ASN A 83 0.27 11.47 -20.16
N ALA A 84 1.43 11.45 -19.49
CA ALA A 84 2.66 12.07 -19.96
C ALA A 84 3.13 11.56 -21.33
N GLU A 85 3.08 10.26 -21.58
CA GLU A 85 3.51 9.67 -22.86
C GLU A 85 2.50 9.97 -23.97
N VAL A 86 1.21 10.06 -23.65
CA VAL A 86 0.16 10.44 -24.62
C VAL A 86 0.32 11.91 -25.02
N ILE A 87 0.51 12.80 -24.03
CA ILE A 87 0.77 14.24 -24.30
C ILE A 87 2.03 14.41 -25.15
N LYS A 88 3.11 13.70 -24.82
CA LYS A 88 4.35 13.74 -25.61
C LYS A 88 4.13 13.32 -27.07
N ALA A 89 3.49 12.16 -27.28
CA ALA A 89 3.22 11.66 -28.63
C ALA A 89 2.36 12.64 -29.43
N THR A 90 1.33 13.21 -28.80
CA THR A 90 0.45 14.19 -29.43
C THR A 90 1.16 15.49 -29.73
N PHE A 91 1.98 15.98 -28.79
CA PHE A 91 2.77 17.21 -28.98
C PHE A 91 3.67 17.11 -30.22
N TYR A 92 4.48 16.05 -30.31
CA TYR A 92 5.38 15.90 -31.46
C TYR A 92 4.64 15.64 -32.79
N LYS A 93 3.49 14.97 -32.76
CA LYS A 93 2.62 14.78 -33.93
C LYS A 93 2.06 16.13 -34.40
N THR A 94 1.55 16.96 -33.49
CA THR A 94 1.02 18.30 -33.80
C THR A 94 2.13 19.22 -34.27
N LEU A 95 3.28 19.23 -33.59
CA LEU A 95 4.46 20.01 -33.96
C LEU A 95 4.93 19.67 -35.40
N LYS A 96 5.02 18.37 -35.75
CA LYS A 96 5.37 17.93 -37.10
C LYS A 96 4.36 18.45 -38.11
N LYS A 97 3.06 18.35 -37.82
CA LYS A 97 1.99 18.83 -38.68
C LYS A 97 2.08 20.35 -38.92
N GLU A 98 2.28 21.13 -37.87
CA GLU A 98 2.40 22.59 -37.97
C GLU A 98 3.68 23.03 -38.66
N LYS A 99 4.82 22.37 -38.43
CA LYS A 99 6.08 22.61 -39.15
C LYS A 99 5.90 22.37 -40.66
N ILE A 100 5.25 21.27 -41.06
CA ILE A 100 4.98 20.97 -42.47
C ILE A 100 4.04 22.03 -43.08
N ALA A 101 2.97 22.40 -42.38
CA ALA A 101 2.02 23.41 -42.85
C ALA A 101 2.67 24.80 -43.02
N GLY A 102 3.66 25.13 -42.14
CA GLY A 102 4.44 26.36 -42.20
C GLY A 102 5.60 26.32 -43.22
N GLY A 103 5.85 25.20 -43.88
CA GLY A 103 6.95 25.07 -44.86
C GLY A 103 8.33 24.90 -44.22
N TYR A 104 8.40 24.54 -42.94
CA TYR A 104 9.67 24.33 -42.23
C TYR A 104 10.19 22.91 -42.39
N ALA A 105 11.51 22.73 -42.46
CA ALA A 105 12.13 21.41 -42.52
C ALA A 105 11.81 20.56 -41.32
N VAL A 106 11.33 19.31 -41.53
CA VAL A 106 11.09 18.33 -40.48
C VAL A 106 12.24 17.35 -40.47
N VAL A 107 13.06 17.38 -39.43
CA VAL A 107 14.06 16.34 -39.20
C VAL A 107 13.34 15.07 -38.70
N GLU A 108 13.43 13.99 -39.46
CA GLU A 108 12.71 12.72 -39.19
C GLU A 108 13.36 11.89 -38.10
N ASN A 109 13.88 12.32 -37.12
CA ASN A 109 14.20 11.65 -35.84
C ASN A 109 14.85 12.67 -34.91
N PRO A 110 14.12 13.25 -33.98
CA PRO A 110 14.76 13.77 -32.80
C PRO A 110 15.15 12.57 -31.94
N VAL A 111 16.33 11.99 -32.20
CA VAL A 111 16.96 11.07 -31.26
C VAL A 111 17.27 11.91 -30.02
N LEU A 112 16.54 11.67 -28.95
CA LEU A 112 16.70 12.30 -27.64
C LEU A 112 17.97 11.83 -26.90
N GLU A 113 18.90 11.20 -27.63
CA GLU A 113 20.16 10.68 -27.12
C GLU A 113 21.27 10.90 -28.16
N SER A 114 21.90 12.08 -28.15
CA SER A 114 23.34 12.19 -28.31
C SER A 114 23.79 13.64 -28.19
N ASP A 115 24.73 13.87 -27.31
CA ASP A 115 25.52 15.09 -27.13
C ASP A 115 26.54 15.27 -28.28
N VAL A 116 26.08 15.19 -29.52
CA VAL A 116 26.96 15.51 -30.68
C VAL A 116 26.25 16.53 -31.55
N ALA A 117 26.30 17.78 -31.17
CA ALA A 117 25.92 18.89 -32.00
C ALA A 117 27.17 19.40 -32.75
N GLY A 118 27.24 19.12 -34.03
CA GLY A 118 28.18 19.82 -34.92
C GLY A 118 27.76 21.28 -35.07
N GLU A 119 28.69 22.20 -34.88
CA GLU A 119 28.50 23.67 -34.87
C GLU A 119 27.96 24.26 -36.18
N ASP A 120 27.94 23.52 -37.28
CA ASP A 120 27.52 24.01 -38.61
C ASP A 120 26.01 23.98 -38.86
N LEU A 121 25.20 23.29 -38.03
CA LEU A 121 23.73 23.26 -38.16
C LEU A 121 23.01 24.39 -37.34
N GLN A 122 23.73 25.16 -36.57
CA GLN A 122 23.12 26.21 -35.70
C GLN A 122 22.66 27.43 -36.47
N ASN A 123 23.14 27.66 -37.68
CA ASN A 123 22.85 28.90 -38.42
C ASN A 123 21.57 28.85 -39.29
N GLU A 124 21.08 27.66 -39.66
CA GLU A 124 19.77 27.49 -40.31
C GLU A 124 18.60 27.29 -39.33
N LEU A 125 18.89 26.92 -38.08
CA LEU A 125 17.91 26.72 -37.04
C LEU A 125 17.39 28.02 -36.41
N SER A 126 18.03 29.18 -36.67
CA SER A 126 17.70 30.48 -36.06
C SER A 126 16.35 31.08 -36.49
N GLN A 127 15.58 30.46 -37.35
CA GLN A 127 14.28 30.97 -37.87
C GLN A 127 13.09 30.04 -37.63
N ASN A 128 13.23 29.03 -36.77
CA ASN A 128 12.14 28.13 -36.48
C ASN A 128 11.23 28.72 -35.37
N PRO A 129 10.02 29.22 -35.69
CA PRO A 129 9.12 29.84 -34.71
C PRO A 129 8.63 28.84 -33.64
N PHE A 130 8.84 27.55 -33.83
CA PHE A 130 8.48 26.51 -32.88
C PHE A 130 9.61 26.14 -31.93
N GLN A 131 10.79 26.77 -32.05
CA GLN A 131 11.96 26.41 -31.22
C GLN A 131 11.72 26.66 -29.74
N ASP A 132 11.09 27.77 -29.39
CA ASP A 132 10.84 28.14 -28.00
C ASP A 132 9.86 27.17 -27.33
N ILE A 133 8.75 26.87 -27.97
CA ILE A 133 7.75 25.95 -27.44
C ILE A 133 8.27 24.49 -27.37
N GLU A 134 9.13 24.12 -28.33
CA GLU A 134 9.80 22.81 -28.32
C GLU A 134 10.81 22.72 -27.16
N ASN A 135 11.56 23.78 -26.88
CA ASN A 135 12.49 23.85 -25.75
C ASN A 135 11.76 23.85 -24.41
N GLU A 136 10.64 24.57 -24.32
CA GLU A 136 9.77 24.57 -23.14
C GLU A 136 9.25 23.15 -22.86
N PHE A 137 8.72 22.48 -23.88
CA PHE A 137 8.25 21.09 -23.75
C PHE A 137 9.36 20.14 -23.32
N LYS A 138 10.57 20.24 -23.91
CA LYS A 138 11.76 19.46 -23.51
C LYS A 138 12.14 19.66 -22.06
N SER A 139 12.07 20.91 -21.57
CA SER A 139 12.34 21.23 -20.17
C SER A 139 11.34 20.54 -19.23
N ILE A 140 10.04 20.62 -19.53
CA ILE A 140 8.98 19.98 -18.75
C ILE A 140 9.14 18.46 -18.80
N TYR A 141 9.43 17.90 -19.99
CA TYR A 141 9.65 16.45 -20.12
C TYR A 141 10.89 15.97 -19.37
N SER A 142 11.94 16.80 -19.26
CA SER A 142 13.09 16.51 -18.41
C SER A 142 12.72 16.47 -16.94
N LYS A 143 11.87 17.40 -16.45
CA LYS A 143 11.33 17.38 -15.09
C LYS A 143 10.53 16.09 -14.83
N TYR A 144 9.68 15.70 -15.78
CA TYR A 144 8.94 14.43 -15.71
C TYR A 144 9.88 13.21 -15.59
N LYS A 145 10.93 13.13 -16.41
CA LYS A 145 11.92 12.05 -16.32
C LYS A 145 12.59 11.99 -14.95
N SER A 146 12.97 13.13 -14.41
CA SER A 146 13.56 13.23 -13.07
C SER A 146 12.58 12.77 -11.99
N LEU A 147 11.34 13.26 -12.03
CA LEU A 147 10.28 12.85 -11.09
C LEU A 147 10.04 11.32 -11.14
N ARG A 148 9.97 10.76 -12.34
CA ARG A 148 9.79 9.31 -12.53
C ARG A 148 10.97 8.53 -11.98
N ALA A 149 12.20 8.99 -12.21
CA ALA A 149 13.41 8.32 -11.71
C ALA A 149 13.47 8.31 -10.19
N THR A 150 13.19 9.45 -9.54
CA THR A 150 13.14 9.55 -8.07
C THR A 150 12.05 8.64 -7.48
N PHE A 151 10.85 8.64 -8.06
CA PHE A 151 9.77 7.77 -7.61
C PHE A 151 10.12 6.29 -7.71
N VAL A 152 10.70 5.85 -8.84
CA VAL A 152 11.14 4.46 -9.02
C VAL A 152 12.19 4.09 -7.97
N GLN A 153 13.16 4.98 -7.73
CA GLN A 153 14.21 4.77 -6.73
C GLN A 153 13.64 4.67 -5.32
N GLU A 154 12.67 5.51 -4.97
CA GLU A 154 11.98 5.45 -3.67
C GLU A 154 11.17 4.15 -3.50
N GLN A 155 10.49 3.71 -4.56
CA GLN A 155 9.75 2.44 -4.52
C GLN A 155 10.69 1.24 -4.34
N GLU A 156 11.83 1.20 -5.04
CA GLU A 156 12.82 0.14 -4.84
C GLU A 156 13.42 0.17 -3.44
N LYS A 157 13.74 1.36 -2.92
CA LYS A 157 14.20 1.52 -1.54
C LYS A 157 13.16 1.01 -0.52
N LYS A 158 11.89 1.37 -0.70
CA LYS A 158 10.79 0.86 0.15
C LYS A 158 10.72 -0.66 0.12
N LYS A 159 10.88 -1.29 -1.05
CA LYS A 159 10.90 -2.75 -1.17
C LYS A 159 12.10 -3.38 -0.44
N GLU A 160 13.27 -2.76 -0.52
CA GLU A 160 14.45 -3.21 0.22
C GLU A 160 14.27 -3.08 1.73
N ASP A 161 13.68 -2.00 2.20
CA ASP A 161 13.41 -1.81 3.62
C ASP A 161 12.35 -2.81 4.12
N ASN A 162 11.28 -3.05 3.34
CA ASN A 162 10.32 -4.11 3.61
C ASN A 162 10.99 -5.50 3.68
N TYR A 163 11.98 -5.77 2.82
CA TYR A 163 12.72 -7.03 2.85
C TYR A 163 13.50 -7.20 4.15
N LYS A 164 14.19 -6.14 4.61
CA LYS A 164 14.91 -6.15 5.89
C LYS A 164 13.96 -6.35 7.07
N GLU A 165 12.81 -5.68 7.06
CA GLU A 165 11.79 -5.83 8.10
C GLU A 165 11.23 -7.26 8.14
N LYS A 166 10.94 -7.86 6.99
CA LYS A 166 10.50 -9.27 6.90
C LYS A 166 11.57 -10.24 7.39
N LEU A 167 12.84 -9.99 7.10
CA LEU A 167 13.94 -10.79 7.66
C LEU A 167 13.99 -10.69 9.20
N ALA A 168 13.82 -9.50 9.76
CA ALA A 168 13.78 -9.31 11.20
C ALA A 168 12.63 -10.09 11.85
N ILE A 169 11.44 -10.09 11.22
CA ILE A 169 10.30 -10.89 11.69
C ILE A 169 10.62 -12.40 11.68
N ILE A 170 11.30 -12.89 10.66
CA ILE A 170 11.73 -14.31 10.60
C ILE A 170 12.70 -14.63 11.74
N GLU A 171 13.66 -13.75 12.05
CA GLU A 171 14.60 -13.95 13.15
C GLU A 171 13.89 -13.87 14.52
N GLU A 172 12.91 -12.96 14.69
CA GLU A 172 12.07 -12.94 15.90
C GLU A 172 11.29 -14.26 16.05
N LEU A 173 10.71 -14.77 14.95
CA LEU A 173 9.97 -16.04 14.94
C LEU A 173 10.88 -17.23 15.26
N LYS A 174 12.08 -17.26 14.72
CA LYS A 174 13.11 -18.27 15.02
C LYS A 174 13.49 -18.25 16.50
N THR A 175 13.76 -17.07 17.04
CA THR A 175 14.07 -16.89 18.45
C THR A 175 12.91 -17.34 19.35
N LEU A 176 11.67 -17.08 18.93
CA LEU A 176 10.47 -17.51 19.68
C LEU A 176 10.37 -19.04 19.77
N ILE A 177 10.70 -19.74 18.67
CA ILE A 177 10.72 -21.22 18.64
C ILE A 177 11.85 -21.78 19.49
N GLU A 178 13.05 -21.17 19.42
CA GLU A 178 14.25 -21.61 20.13
C GLU A 178 14.14 -21.48 21.66
N LYS A 179 13.40 -20.50 22.15
CA LYS A 179 13.16 -20.31 23.61
C LYS A 179 12.41 -21.46 24.25
N GLN A 180 11.62 -22.21 23.49
CA GLN A 180 10.82 -23.35 23.99
C GLN A 180 9.97 -23.03 25.23
N ASP A 181 9.48 -21.79 25.33
CA ASP A 181 8.61 -21.33 26.40
C ASP A 181 7.21 -21.96 26.29
N ASP A 182 6.36 -21.85 27.35
CA ASP A 182 5.00 -22.37 27.32
C ASP A 182 4.22 -21.88 26.07
N PRO A 183 3.64 -22.78 25.27
CA PRO A 183 2.87 -22.44 24.07
C PRO A 183 1.75 -21.42 24.33
N ASN A 184 1.16 -21.41 25.52
CA ASN A 184 0.12 -20.46 25.87
C ASN A 184 0.63 -19.02 25.94
N LYS A 185 1.92 -18.82 26.23
CA LYS A 185 2.57 -17.51 26.28
C LYS A 185 3.11 -17.09 24.91
N THR A 186 3.66 -18.04 24.16
CA THR A 186 4.29 -17.78 22.87
C THR A 186 3.27 -17.58 21.73
N PHE A 187 2.07 -18.15 21.85
CA PHE A 187 1.05 -18.05 20.82
C PHE A 187 0.55 -16.61 20.55
N PRO A 188 0.32 -15.76 21.55
CA PRO A 188 0.02 -14.33 21.32
C PRO A 188 1.16 -13.57 20.62
N GLU A 189 2.43 -13.87 20.98
CA GLU A 189 3.59 -13.27 20.34
C GLU A 189 3.70 -13.69 18.89
N PHE A 190 3.50 -14.96 18.60
CA PHE A 190 3.44 -15.50 17.23
C PHE A 190 2.35 -14.80 16.39
N ARG A 191 1.14 -14.64 16.94
CA ARG A 191 0.06 -13.91 16.24
C ARG A 191 0.45 -12.46 15.94
N ASN A 192 1.15 -11.81 16.86
CA ASN A 192 1.64 -10.46 16.63
C ASN A 192 2.64 -10.43 15.46
N LEU A 193 3.57 -11.40 15.41
CA LEU A 193 4.52 -11.54 14.29
C LEU A 193 3.81 -11.81 12.95
N GLN A 194 2.77 -12.65 12.95
CA GLN A 194 1.93 -12.86 11.75
C GLN A 194 1.27 -11.57 11.25
N ASN A 195 0.75 -10.76 12.18
CA ASN A 195 0.13 -9.49 11.83
C ASN A 195 1.16 -8.49 11.29
N LYS A 196 2.32 -8.37 11.95
CA LYS A 196 3.45 -7.58 11.44
C LYS A 196 3.85 -8.03 10.02
N TRP A 197 3.99 -9.34 9.80
CA TRP A 197 4.33 -9.90 8.49
C TRP A 197 3.35 -9.48 7.40
N ARG A 198 2.05 -9.47 7.69
CA ARG A 198 0.99 -9.08 6.75
C ARG A 198 0.96 -7.58 6.49
N SER A 199 1.33 -6.75 7.47
CA SER A 199 1.37 -5.29 7.32
C SER A 199 2.56 -4.80 6.51
N VAL A 200 3.68 -5.55 6.49
CA VAL A 200 4.85 -5.20 5.68
C VAL A 200 4.56 -5.39 4.20
N GLY A 201 4.81 -4.36 3.42
CA GLY A 201 4.54 -4.29 1.99
C GLY A 201 5.35 -5.27 1.12
N PRO A 202 5.32 -5.06 -0.20
CA PRO A 202 6.02 -5.93 -1.16
C PRO A 202 7.55 -5.81 -1.01
N VAL A 203 8.24 -6.90 -1.35
CA VAL A 203 9.70 -7.02 -1.37
C VAL A 203 10.24 -7.07 -2.81
N PRO A 204 11.56 -6.89 -3.04
CA PRO A 204 12.15 -7.05 -4.35
C PRO A 204 11.85 -8.42 -4.95
N GLN A 205 11.58 -8.47 -6.26
CA GLN A 205 11.17 -9.69 -6.97
C GLN A 205 12.20 -10.82 -6.83
N ALA A 206 13.48 -10.47 -6.83
CA ALA A 206 14.57 -11.46 -6.72
C ALA A 206 14.53 -12.25 -5.40
N ASN A 207 14.08 -11.64 -4.32
CA ASN A 207 14.09 -12.20 -2.97
C ASN A 207 12.72 -12.74 -2.53
N HIS A 208 11.70 -12.53 -3.38
CA HIS A 208 10.31 -12.82 -3.02
C HIS A 208 10.09 -14.29 -2.65
N ALA A 209 10.51 -15.21 -3.53
CA ALA A 209 10.30 -16.65 -3.31
C ALA A 209 11.00 -17.15 -2.05
N ASP A 210 12.27 -16.75 -1.87
CA ASP A 210 13.10 -17.23 -0.76
C ASP A 210 12.57 -16.77 0.60
N ILE A 211 12.19 -15.48 0.72
CA ILE A 211 11.72 -14.96 1.99
C ILE A 211 10.36 -15.53 2.39
N TYR A 212 9.44 -15.73 1.43
CA TYR A 212 8.14 -16.32 1.70
C TYR A 212 8.23 -17.80 2.04
N ASN A 213 9.11 -18.57 1.36
CA ASN A 213 9.36 -19.96 1.67
C ASN A 213 10.00 -20.11 3.06
N THR A 214 10.96 -19.24 3.38
CA THR A 214 11.62 -19.23 4.69
C THR A 214 10.64 -18.93 5.81
N TYR A 215 9.79 -17.89 5.64
CA TYR A 215 8.75 -17.58 6.61
C TYR A 215 7.79 -18.78 6.83
N LYS A 216 7.32 -19.38 5.75
CA LYS A 216 6.43 -20.55 5.81
C LYS A 216 7.06 -21.72 6.56
N LEU A 217 8.35 -21.98 6.31
CA LEU A 217 9.09 -23.05 7.03
C LEU A 217 9.11 -22.81 8.55
N TYR A 218 9.36 -21.56 8.99
CA TYR A 218 9.36 -21.25 10.42
C TYR A 218 7.95 -21.21 11.03
N GLU A 219 6.96 -20.81 10.26
CA GLU A 219 5.55 -20.90 10.63
C GLU A 219 5.14 -22.36 10.89
N GLU A 220 5.49 -23.29 10.00
CA GLU A 220 5.27 -24.73 10.16
C GLU A 220 6.01 -25.28 11.38
N LYS A 221 7.29 -24.92 11.57
CA LYS A 221 8.05 -25.29 12.76
C LYS A 221 7.42 -24.82 14.07
N PHE A 222 6.83 -23.62 14.09
CA PHE A 222 6.12 -23.13 15.26
C PHE A 222 4.90 -23.99 15.59
N TYR A 223 4.08 -24.35 14.60
CA TYR A 223 2.94 -25.22 14.81
C TYR A 223 3.34 -26.63 15.24
N ASP A 224 4.42 -27.18 14.69
CA ASP A 224 4.96 -28.46 15.14
C ASP A 224 5.43 -28.39 16.60
N TYR A 225 6.13 -27.33 17.00
CA TYR A 225 6.49 -27.08 18.39
C TYR A 225 5.28 -27.05 19.31
N VAL A 226 4.24 -26.30 18.97
CA VAL A 226 3.02 -26.24 19.77
C VAL A 226 2.37 -27.60 19.89
N LYS A 227 2.28 -28.38 18.82
CA LYS A 227 1.74 -29.74 18.80
C LYS A 227 2.51 -30.68 19.71
N ILE A 228 3.84 -30.72 19.57
CA ILE A 228 4.72 -31.58 20.36
C ILE A 228 4.59 -31.22 21.86
N SER A 229 4.58 -29.93 22.20
CA SER A 229 4.42 -29.45 23.57
C SER A 229 3.08 -29.88 24.18
N LYS A 230 2.01 -29.86 23.38
CA LYS A 230 0.70 -30.36 23.80
C LYS A 230 0.73 -31.87 24.05
N ASP A 231 1.27 -32.65 23.12
CA ASP A 231 1.36 -34.10 23.23
C ASP A 231 2.19 -34.54 24.45
N LEU A 232 3.28 -33.86 24.73
CA LEU A 232 4.09 -34.09 25.94
C LEU A 232 3.32 -33.82 27.22
N ARG A 233 2.59 -32.71 27.28
CA ARG A 233 1.74 -32.36 28.43
C ARG A 233 0.63 -33.40 28.66
N ASP A 234 0.01 -33.86 27.60
CA ASP A 234 -1.04 -34.88 27.68
C ASP A 234 -0.49 -36.21 28.17
N LEU A 235 0.75 -36.59 27.78
CA LEU A 235 1.47 -37.73 28.32
C LEU A 235 1.79 -37.58 29.80
N ASP A 236 2.25 -36.40 30.26
CA ASP A 236 2.51 -36.11 31.65
C ASP A 236 1.23 -36.19 32.50
N PHE A 237 0.11 -35.66 32.00
CA PHE A 237 -1.17 -35.80 32.68
C PHE A 237 -1.60 -37.26 32.81
N LYS A 238 -1.46 -38.04 31.76
CA LYS A 238 -1.76 -39.47 31.80
C LYS A 238 -0.90 -40.20 32.82
N LYS A 239 0.42 -40.00 32.79
CA LYS A 239 1.36 -40.57 33.73
C LYS A 239 1.02 -40.19 35.17
N ASN A 240 0.72 -38.93 35.43
CA ASN A 240 0.32 -38.44 36.74
C ASN A 240 -1.01 -39.05 37.21
N LEU A 241 -1.95 -39.26 36.29
CA LEU A 241 -3.21 -39.95 36.56
C LEU A 241 -2.96 -41.39 36.96
N ASP A 242 -2.14 -42.14 36.22
CA ASP A 242 -1.79 -43.54 36.46
C ASP A 242 -1.15 -43.69 37.87
N VAL A 243 -0.21 -42.79 38.21
CA VAL A 243 0.41 -42.78 39.54
C VAL A 243 -0.61 -42.54 40.65
N LYS A 244 -1.51 -41.56 40.46
CA LYS A 244 -2.57 -41.27 41.47
C LYS A 244 -3.53 -42.43 41.62
N LEU A 245 -3.94 -43.08 40.52
CA LEU A 245 -4.79 -44.25 40.55
C LEU A 245 -4.12 -45.42 41.30
N ALA A 246 -2.81 -45.65 41.07
CA ALA A 246 -2.06 -46.67 41.76
C ALA A 246 -1.96 -46.38 43.30
N LEU A 247 -1.87 -45.10 43.69
CA LEU A 247 -1.91 -44.71 45.10
C LEU A 247 -3.31 -44.96 45.73
N CYS A 248 -4.38 -44.62 44.99
CA CYS A 248 -5.74 -44.88 45.46
C CYS A 248 -5.96 -46.36 45.63
N GLN A 249 -5.56 -47.20 44.66
CA GLN A 249 -5.68 -48.64 44.76
C GLN A 249 -4.94 -49.21 45.99
N LYS A 250 -3.68 -48.74 46.24
CA LYS A 250 -2.94 -49.13 47.44
C LYS A 250 -3.68 -48.77 48.74
N ALA A 251 -4.31 -47.58 48.80
CA ALA A 251 -5.09 -47.17 49.95
C ALA A 251 -6.36 -48.02 50.14
N GLU A 252 -7.04 -48.40 49.06
CA GLU A 252 -8.19 -49.29 49.06
C GLU A 252 -7.79 -50.71 49.52
N ASP A 253 -6.65 -51.20 49.04
CA ASP A 253 -6.12 -52.51 49.43
C ASP A 253 -5.82 -52.53 50.94
N LEU A 254 -5.25 -51.46 51.49
CA LEU A 254 -5.01 -51.34 52.97
C LEU A 254 -6.27 -51.29 53.80
N ILE A 255 -7.37 -50.72 53.28
CA ILE A 255 -8.68 -50.71 54.01
C ILE A 255 -9.26 -52.11 54.10
N ASN A 256 -8.97 -52.97 53.09
CA ASN A 256 -9.48 -54.30 53.01
C ASN A 256 -8.59 -55.37 53.71
N GLU A 257 -7.42 -54.97 54.26
CA GLU A 257 -6.57 -55.82 55.05
C GLU A 257 -7.18 -56.03 56.44
N ASP A 258 -7.58 -57.27 56.80
CA ASP A 258 -8.21 -57.64 58.06
C ASP A 258 -7.33 -57.49 59.33
N ASN A 259 -6.09 -57.03 59.21
CA ASN A 259 -5.12 -56.83 60.29
C ASN A 259 -4.43 -55.48 60.26
N VAL A 260 -5.21 -54.43 60.53
CA VAL A 260 -4.61 -53.13 60.93
C VAL A 260 -4.55 -53.10 62.46
N VAL A 261 -3.41 -53.54 63.01
CA VAL A 261 -3.07 -53.34 64.43
C VAL A 261 -2.31 -52.06 64.58
#